data_8199cbb0c8d3c05e440085b51ff7c0bf
#
_entry.id   8199cbb0c8d3c05e440085b51ff7c0bf
#
_cell.length_a   1.000
_cell.length_b   1.000
_cell.length_c   1.000
_cell.angle_alpha   90.00
_cell.angle_beta   90.00
_cell.angle_gamma   90.00
#
_symmetry.space_group_name_H-M   'P 1'
#
loop_
_entity.id
_entity.type
_entity.pdbx_description
1 polymer ?
#
loop_
_entity_poly.entity_id
_entity_poly.type
_entity_poly.pdbx_seq_one_letter_code
_entity_poly.pdbx_strand_id
1 'polypeptide(L)'
;VDAIFVATGFEPFPAEEKPLLQYGILDAVTTTVDLDQVLLEDCIDTLPTAGIEEPRVAFLQCVGSRDREAGRDYCSQVCCKTSLRLAARLLHERPEWKITLFYIDLQVTGKGFRESYRFLESRIRLVQGVPSEVLRTEGDKASLVFEDPATGELKTEPFDLIVLAVGMLPPADAAELSGLMQIQLERRGFFQGTAGENGSPFYTVGACRAPADIPGTRRQAMDAVARYLSKSGV
;
A
#
# COMPACT_ATOMS: atom_id res chain seq x y z
N VAL A 1 -11.71 10.73 32.72
CA VAL A 1 -12.02 10.31 31.36
C VAL A 1 -12.45 8.87 31.39
N ASP A 2 -13.64 8.56 30.89
CA ASP A 2 -14.24 7.21 31.00
C ASP A 2 -13.71 6.25 29.92
N ALA A 3 -13.32 6.78 28.75
CA ALA A 3 -12.71 6.02 27.66
C ALA A 3 -11.79 6.89 26.80
N ILE A 4 -10.76 6.26 26.24
CA ILE A 4 -9.84 6.86 25.27
C ILE A 4 -9.74 5.92 24.06
N PHE A 5 -10.12 6.43 22.88
CA PHE A 5 -10.01 5.69 21.62
C PHE A 5 -8.71 6.09 20.93
N VAL A 6 -7.82 5.10 20.76
CA VAL A 6 -6.51 5.27 20.14
C VAL A 6 -6.63 4.88 18.66
N ALA A 7 -6.55 5.86 17.78
CA ALA A 7 -6.74 5.71 16.35
C ALA A 7 -5.65 6.47 15.55
N THR A 8 -4.39 6.27 15.92
CA THR A 8 -3.22 7.02 15.42
C THR A 8 -2.81 6.66 13.98
N GLY A 9 -3.49 5.68 13.37
CA GLY A 9 -3.26 5.34 11.97
C GLY A 9 -2.03 4.46 11.74
N PHE A 10 -1.27 4.77 10.69
CA PHE A 10 -0.10 4.03 10.24
C PHE A 10 0.85 4.96 9.50
N GLU A 11 2.11 4.53 9.32
CA GLU A 11 3.07 5.17 8.44
C GLU A 11 3.18 4.41 7.12
N PRO A 12 3.26 5.09 5.95
CA PRO A 12 3.67 4.44 4.72
C PRO A 12 5.10 3.91 4.84
N PHE A 13 5.36 2.75 4.24
CA PHE A 13 6.73 2.23 4.21
C PHE A 13 7.64 3.20 3.43
N PRO A 14 8.78 3.63 4.00
CA PRO A 14 9.74 4.47 3.31
C PRO A 14 10.45 3.66 2.21
N ALA A 15 10.17 3.99 0.95
CA ALA A 15 10.63 3.21 -0.20
C ALA A 15 12.16 3.25 -0.37
N GLU A 16 12.83 4.22 0.25
CA GLU A 16 14.29 4.35 0.33
C GLU A 16 14.96 3.17 1.04
N GLU A 17 14.25 2.46 1.92
CA GLU A 17 14.73 1.22 2.55
C GLU A 17 14.89 0.05 1.57
N LYS A 18 14.43 0.21 0.32
CA LYS A 18 14.63 -0.74 -0.77
C LYS A 18 15.50 -0.11 -1.88
N PRO A 19 16.81 0.07 -1.66
CA PRO A 19 17.70 0.81 -2.56
C PRO A 19 17.75 0.22 -3.97
N LEU A 20 17.53 -1.08 -4.14
CA LEU A 20 17.46 -1.71 -5.46
C LEU A 20 16.25 -1.25 -6.30
N LEU A 21 15.24 -0.64 -5.68
CA LEU A 21 14.08 -0.09 -6.38
C LEU A 21 14.27 1.37 -6.81
N GLN A 22 15.40 2.03 -6.48
CA GLN A 22 15.85 3.33 -6.97
C GLN A 22 14.90 4.52 -6.67
N TYR A 23 13.98 4.42 -5.69
CA TYR A 23 13.16 5.54 -5.27
C TYR A 23 14.01 6.69 -4.71
N GLY A 24 13.66 7.93 -5.07
CA GLY A 24 14.46 9.12 -4.71
C GLY A 24 15.79 9.25 -5.47
N ILE A 25 16.11 8.32 -6.39
CA ILE A 25 17.33 8.32 -7.21
C ILE A 25 17.01 8.50 -8.70
N LEU A 26 15.93 7.82 -9.17
CA LEU A 26 15.43 7.95 -10.54
C LEU A 26 14.07 8.65 -10.52
N ASP A 27 13.92 9.70 -11.30
CA ASP A 27 12.66 10.44 -11.46
C ASP A 27 11.53 9.53 -11.98
N ALA A 28 11.88 8.49 -12.75
CA ALA A 28 10.94 7.48 -13.24
C ALA A 28 10.38 6.56 -12.14
N VAL A 29 10.81 6.68 -10.87
CA VAL A 29 10.33 5.85 -9.77
C VAL A 29 9.60 6.69 -8.74
N THR A 30 8.35 6.34 -8.48
CA THR A 30 7.48 7.03 -7.52
C THR A 30 6.77 6.01 -6.61
N THR A 31 6.05 6.47 -5.60
CA THR A 31 5.20 5.59 -4.78
C THR A 31 3.71 5.75 -5.14
N THR A 32 2.87 4.82 -4.67
CA THR A 32 1.41 4.99 -4.77
C THR A 32 0.90 6.19 -3.98
N VAL A 33 1.62 6.64 -2.95
CA VAL A 33 1.27 7.83 -2.16
C VAL A 33 1.51 9.09 -2.97
N ASP A 34 2.71 9.21 -3.57
CA ASP A 34 3.08 10.37 -4.38
C ASP A 34 2.21 10.47 -5.64
N LEU A 35 1.98 9.34 -6.33
CA LEU A 35 1.12 9.31 -7.50
C LEU A 35 -0.33 9.71 -7.15
N ASP A 36 -0.85 9.27 -6.00
CA ASP A 36 -2.19 9.67 -5.56
C ASP A 36 -2.27 11.18 -5.33
N GLN A 37 -1.24 11.78 -4.75
CA GLN A 37 -1.14 13.22 -4.55
C GLN A 37 -1.12 13.98 -5.89
N VAL A 38 -0.27 13.55 -6.83
CA VAL A 38 -0.21 14.14 -8.19
C VAL A 38 -1.59 14.10 -8.87
N LEU A 39 -2.30 12.98 -8.76
CA LEU A 39 -3.63 12.84 -9.35
C LEU A 39 -4.70 13.65 -8.61
N LEU A 40 -4.59 13.82 -7.30
CA LEU A 40 -5.50 14.68 -6.52
C LEU A 40 -5.35 16.16 -6.87
N GLU A 41 -4.14 16.58 -7.23
CA GLU A 41 -3.82 17.95 -7.62
C GLU A 41 -4.03 18.21 -9.13
N ASP A 42 -4.51 17.22 -9.88
CA ASP A 42 -4.68 17.26 -11.34
C ASP A 42 -3.37 17.62 -12.10
N CYS A 43 -2.24 17.17 -11.55
CA CYS A 43 -0.89 17.49 -12.05
C CYS A 43 -0.25 16.31 -12.83
N ILE A 44 -1.04 15.48 -13.52
CA ILE A 44 -0.57 14.30 -14.25
C ILE A 44 0.56 14.63 -15.26
N ASP A 45 0.54 15.83 -15.84
CA ASP A 45 1.54 16.29 -16.81
C ASP A 45 2.89 16.68 -16.15
N THR A 46 3.01 16.60 -14.83
CA THR A 46 4.29 16.72 -14.11
C THR A 46 5.04 15.40 -13.97
N LEU A 47 4.39 14.29 -14.29
CA LEU A 47 5.03 12.98 -14.24
C LEU A 47 6.10 12.84 -15.35
N PRO A 48 7.10 11.97 -15.16
CA PRO A 48 8.14 11.68 -16.17
C PRO A 48 7.59 11.16 -17.50
N THR A 49 6.33 10.79 -17.52
CA THR A 49 5.58 10.35 -18.71
C THR A 49 5.10 11.51 -19.60
N ALA A 50 5.30 12.77 -19.17
CA ALA A 50 4.87 13.94 -19.92
C ALA A 50 5.48 13.96 -21.35
N GLY A 51 4.63 14.14 -22.35
CA GLY A 51 5.06 14.18 -23.77
C GLY A 51 5.30 12.80 -24.41
N ILE A 52 5.13 11.70 -23.68
CA ILE A 52 5.15 10.35 -24.22
C ILE A 52 3.72 9.96 -24.62
N GLU A 53 3.51 9.58 -25.87
CA GLU A 53 2.17 9.26 -26.41
C GLU A 53 1.57 8.00 -25.77
N GLU A 54 2.35 6.93 -25.65
CA GLU A 54 1.94 5.65 -25.05
C GLU A 54 2.91 5.20 -23.95
N PRO A 55 2.98 5.89 -22.80
CA PRO A 55 3.93 5.55 -21.76
C PRO A 55 3.64 4.18 -21.15
N ARG A 56 4.72 3.49 -20.80
CA ARG A 56 4.68 2.20 -20.11
C ARG A 56 4.81 2.43 -18.61
N VAL A 57 3.78 2.10 -17.86
CA VAL A 57 3.71 2.29 -16.41
C VAL A 57 3.69 0.93 -15.71
N ALA A 58 4.58 0.72 -14.74
CA ALA A 58 4.60 -0.47 -13.92
C ALA A 58 4.14 -0.18 -12.49
N PHE A 59 3.25 -1.01 -11.94
CA PHE A 59 2.94 -1.02 -10.51
C PHE A 59 3.60 -2.24 -9.86
N LEU A 60 4.41 -2.03 -8.83
CA LEU A 60 5.05 -3.09 -8.04
C LEU A 60 4.34 -3.23 -6.70
N GLN A 61 3.72 -4.40 -6.48
CA GLN A 61 2.98 -4.68 -5.25
C GLN A 61 3.89 -5.09 -4.09
N CYS A 62 3.38 -4.95 -2.87
CA CYS A 62 3.98 -5.46 -1.63
C CYS A 62 5.33 -4.83 -1.24
N VAL A 63 5.64 -3.61 -1.70
CA VAL A 63 6.88 -2.92 -1.31
C VAL A 63 6.85 -2.62 0.20
N GLY A 64 7.77 -3.22 0.97
CA GLY A 64 7.84 -3.09 2.43
C GLY A 64 6.81 -3.91 3.21
N SER A 65 6.07 -4.83 2.54
CA SER A 65 5.21 -5.82 3.20
C SER A 65 5.42 -7.20 2.60
N ARG A 66 4.98 -8.28 3.31
CA ARG A 66 5.21 -9.69 2.93
C ARG A 66 6.71 -10.03 2.82
N ASP A 67 7.52 -9.31 3.56
CA ASP A 67 8.98 -9.43 3.63
C ASP A 67 9.38 -10.05 4.97
N ARG A 68 9.69 -11.35 4.95
CA ARG A 68 10.05 -12.10 6.16
C ARG A 68 11.42 -11.70 6.70
N GLU A 69 12.36 -11.38 5.82
CA GLU A 69 13.71 -11.00 6.21
C GLU A 69 13.73 -9.68 6.97
N ALA A 70 12.88 -8.74 6.55
CA ALA A 70 12.68 -7.47 7.24
C ALA A 70 11.69 -7.55 8.42
N GLY A 71 11.22 -8.74 8.80
CA GLY A 71 10.24 -8.92 9.88
C GLY A 71 8.83 -8.43 9.55
N ARG A 72 8.54 -8.14 8.29
CA ARG A 72 7.26 -7.60 7.80
C ARG A 72 6.48 -8.66 7.03
N ASP A 73 6.26 -9.80 7.67
CA ASP A 73 5.63 -10.99 7.07
C ASP A 73 4.11 -10.87 6.81
N TYR A 74 3.53 -9.70 7.03
CA TYR A 74 2.10 -9.41 6.86
C TYR A 74 1.77 -8.73 5.54
N CYS A 75 0.51 -8.87 5.11
CA CYS A 75 -0.06 -8.10 4.01
C CYS A 75 -0.64 -6.78 4.53
N SER A 76 -0.37 -5.68 3.86
CA SER A 76 -0.93 -4.36 4.18
C SER A 76 -2.39 -4.18 3.77
N GLN A 77 -3.01 -5.14 3.09
CA GLN A 77 -4.44 -5.24 2.71
C GLN A 77 -4.97 -4.13 1.78
N VAL A 78 -4.23 -3.06 1.56
CA VAL A 78 -4.68 -1.91 0.77
C VAL A 78 -3.96 -1.76 -0.56
N CYS A 79 -2.71 -2.23 -0.68
CA CYS A 79 -1.84 -1.99 -1.84
C CYS A 79 -2.51 -2.37 -3.16
N CYS A 80 -3.09 -3.59 -3.25
CA CYS A 80 -3.75 -4.05 -4.48
C CYS A 80 -4.92 -3.15 -4.89
N LYS A 81 -5.76 -2.76 -3.93
CA LYS A 81 -6.91 -1.89 -4.19
C LYS A 81 -6.47 -0.49 -4.60
N THR A 82 -5.45 0.06 -3.94
CA THR A 82 -4.90 1.39 -4.24
C THR A 82 -4.32 1.40 -5.64
N SER A 83 -3.46 0.43 -5.99
CA SER A 83 -2.86 0.37 -7.33
C SER A 83 -3.90 0.19 -8.43
N LEU A 84 -4.90 -0.67 -8.23
CA LEU A 84 -5.96 -0.85 -9.22
C LEU A 84 -6.84 0.39 -9.37
N ARG A 85 -7.10 1.13 -8.29
CA ARG A 85 -7.80 2.42 -8.33
C ARG A 85 -7.00 3.48 -9.11
N LEU A 86 -5.71 3.58 -8.82
CA LEU A 86 -4.82 4.53 -9.51
C LEU A 86 -4.67 4.16 -10.99
N ALA A 87 -4.49 2.87 -11.31
CA ALA A 87 -4.45 2.38 -12.69
C ALA A 87 -5.76 2.71 -13.46
N ALA A 88 -6.92 2.52 -12.80
CA ALA A 88 -8.21 2.86 -13.39
C ALA A 88 -8.33 4.37 -13.66
N ARG A 89 -7.87 5.21 -12.73
CA ARG A 89 -7.88 6.66 -12.90
C ARG A 89 -6.95 7.09 -14.03
N LEU A 90 -5.72 6.57 -14.08
CA LEU A 90 -4.78 6.84 -15.18
C LEU A 90 -5.38 6.47 -16.54
N LEU A 91 -5.97 5.28 -16.67
CA LEU A 91 -6.62 4.85 -17.92
C LEU A 91 -7.89 5.61 -18.27
N HIS A 92 -8.54 6.24 -17.30
CA HIS A 92 -9.66 7.12 -17.55
C HIS A 92 -9.19 8.46 -18.14
N GLU A 93 -8.13 9.03 -17.62
CA GLU A 93 -7.56 10.30 -18.06
C GLU A 93 -6.69 10.16 -19.30
N ARG A 94 -6.01 9.02 -19.45
CA ARG A 94 -5.07 8.70 -20.54
C ARG A 94 -5.27 7.26 -21.01
N PRO A 95 -6.27 6.99 -21.85
CA PRO A 95 -6.65 5.63 -22.26
C PRO A 95 -5.55 4.88 -23.05
N GLU A 96 -4.61 5.58 -23.64
CA GLU A 96 -3.48 5.06 -24.43
C GLU A 96 -2.33 4.51 -23.57
N TRP A 97 -2.29 4.81 -22.26
CA TRP A 97 -1.22 4.35 -21.38
C TRP A 97 -1.20 2.83 -21.24
N LYS A 98 0.00 2.27 -21.24
CA LYS A 98 0.22 0.82 -21.12
C LYS A 98 0.61 0.47 -19.69
N ILE A 99 -0.32 -0.07 -18.93
CA ILE A 99 -0.13 -0.38 -17.52
C ILE A 99 0.18 -1.86 -17.32
N THR A 100 1.24 -2.15 -16.56
CA THR A 100 1.60 -3.49 -16.07
C THR A 100 1.55 -3.49 -14.55
N LEU A 101 0.94 -4.52 -13.96
CA LEU A 101 0.89 -4.70 -12.51
C LEU A 101 1.58 -6.01 -12.15
N PHE A 102 2.67 -5.90 -11.36
CA PHE A 102 3.42 -7.02 -10.82
C PHE A 102 2.89 -7.35 -9.42
N TYR A 103 2.56 -8.62 -9.16
CA TYR A 103 1.90 -9.04 -7.92
C TYR A 103 2.29 -10.45 -7.49
N ILE A 104 2.20 -10.74 -6.20
CA ILE A 104 2.34 -12.10 -5.64
C ILE A 104 0.99 -12.81 -5.74
N ASP A 105 -0.04 -12.21 -5.17
CA ASP A 105 -1.46 -12.53 -5.29
C ASP A 105 -2.27 -11.23 -5.14
N LEU A 106 -3.46 -11.19 -5.73
CA LEU A 106 -4.31 -10.00 -5.65
C LEU A 106 -5.32 -10.15 -4.50
N GLN A 107 -5.06 -9.45 -3.42
CA GLN A 107 -5.96 -9.37 -2.26
C GLN A 107 -7.07 -8.36 -2.51
N VAL A 108 -8.08 -8.82 -3.24
CA VAL A 108 -9.16 -8.00 -3.76
C VAL A 108 -10.47 -8.43 -3.13
N THR A 109 -10.94 -7.65 -2.16
CA THR A 109 -12.17 -7.93 -1.42
C THR A 109 -13.07 -6.71 -1.38
N GLY A 110 -14.38 -6.91 -1.26
CA GLY A 110 -15.36 -5.86 -1.10
C GLY A 110 -16.43 -5.85 -2.20
N LYS A 111 -17.55 -5.17 -1.91
CA LYS A 111 -18.67 -5.02 -2.83
C LYS A 111 -18.28 -4.14 -4.02
N GLY A 112 -18.65 -4.54 -5.23
CA GLY A 112 -18.38 -3.78 -6.47
C GLY A 112 -16.95 -3.94 -7.01
N PHE A 113 -16.04 -4.53 -6.24
CA PHE A 113 -14.65 -4.66 -6.67
C PHE A 113 -14.46 -5.65 -7.85
N ARG A 114 -15.23 -6.73 -7.89
CA ARG A 114 -15.17 -7.71 -8.99
C ARG A 114 -15.48 -7.08 -10.36
N GLU A 115 -16.39 -6.12 -10.40
CA GLU A 115 -16.76 -5.41 -11.65
C GLU A 115 -15.64 -4.47 -12.08
N SER A 116 -15.09 -3.68 -11.16
CA SER A 116 -13.94 -2.81 -11.41
C SER A 116 -12.70 -3.61 -11.84
N TYR A 117 -12.45 -4.75 -11.19
CA TYR A 117 -11.34 -5.63 -11.53
C TYR A 117 -11.49 -6.22 -12.95
N ARG A 118 -12.68 -6.70 -13.32
CA ARG A 118 -12.94 -7.22 -14.66
C ARG A 118 -12.70 -6.17 -15.76
N PHE A 119 -13.07 -4.93 -15.49
CA PHE A 119 -12.78 -3.83 -16.42
C PHE A 119 -11.27 -3.63 -16.59
N LEU A 120 -10.51 -3.68 -15.51
CA LEU A 120 -9.06 -3.51 -15.55
C LEU A 120 -8.33 -4.72 -16.10
N GLU A 121 -8.75 -5.94 -15.79
CA GLU A 121 -8.14 -7.18 -16.25
C GLU A 121 -8.00 -7.25 -17.77
N SER A 122 -8.93 -6.66 -18.50
CA SER A 122 -8.88 -6.57 -19.97
C SER A 122 -8.04 -5.37 -20.50
N ARG A 123 -7.62 -4.45 -19.61
CA ARG A 123 -6.97 -3.17 -19.97
C ARG A 123 -5.52 -3.09 -19.50
N ILE A 124 -5.13 -3.87 -18.52
CA ILE A 124 -3.78 -3.87 -17.95
C ILE A 124 -3.13 -5.24 -18.09
N ARG A 125 -1.82 -5.25 -18.20
CA ARG A 125 -1.04 -6.50 -18.16
C ARG A 125 -0.83 -6.90 -16.71
N LEU A 126 -1.19 -8.13 -16.36
CA LEU A 126 -0.96 -8.72 -15.05
C LEU A 126 0.23 -9.69 -15.11
N VAL A 127 1.23 -9.49 -14.27
CA VAL A 127 2.43 -10.33 -14.18
C VAL A 127 2.55 -10.86 -12.75
N GLN A 128 2.39 -12.16 -12.57
CA GLN A 128 2.59 -12.79 -11.28
C GLN A 128 4.09 -12.96 -11.01
N GLY A 129 4.62 -12.17 -10.12
CA GLY A 129 6.04 -12.13 -9.76
C GLY A 129 6.37 -10.81 -9.09
N VAL A 130 7.52 -10.79 -8.42
CA VAL A 130 8.05 -9.58 -7.79
C VAL A 130 9.36 -9.22 -8.51
N PRO A 131 9.43 -8.06 -9.18
CA PRO A 131 10.68 -7.58 -9.74
C PRO A 131 11.76 -7.47 -8.66
N SER A 132 12.97 -7.88 -9.00
CA SER A 132 14.11 -7.90 -8.07
C SER A 132 14.75 -6.54 -7.91
N GLU A 133 14.83 -5.79 -9.01
CA GLU A 133 15.52 -4.50 -9.03
C GLU A 133 15.04 -3.60 -10.17
N VAL A 134 15.33 -2.31 -10.02
CA VAL A 134 15.21 -1.29 -11.06
C VAL A 134 16.60 -0.92 -11.54
N LEU A 135 16.84 -1.04 -12.82
CA LEU A 135 18.07 -0.63 -13.48
C LEU A 135 17.88 0.73 -14.16
N ARG A 136 18.88 1.60 -13.98
CA ARG A 136 19.00 2.82 -14.79
C ARG A 136 19.48 2.42 -16.18
N THR A 137 18.81 2.90 -17.22
CA THR A 137 19.21 2.73 -18.61
C THR A 137 19.52 4.08 -19.26
N GLU A 138 19.94 4.08 -20.53
CA GLU A 138 20.29 5.31 -21.25
C GLU A 138 19.17 6.35 -21.20
N GLY A 139 19.52 7.61 -20.97
CA GLY A 139 18.57 8.74 -20.91
C GLY A 139 17.71 8.77 -19.64
N ASP A 140 18.23 8.31 -18.49
CA ASP A 140 17.54 8.23 -17.19
C ASP A 140 16.23 7.43 -17.19
N LYS A 141 16.08 6.51 -18.15
CA LYS A 141 14.97 5.57 -18.20
C LYS A 141 15.18 4.46 -17.19
N ALA A 142 14.09 3.88 -16.72
CA ALA A 142 14.09 2.77 -15.79
C ALA A 142 13.73 1.45 -16.48
N SER A 143 14.39 0.36 -16.10
CA SER A 143 14.01 -0.99 -16.51
C SER A 143 13.82 -1.88 -15.30
N LEU A 144 12.82 -2.75 -15.34
CA LEU A 144 12.57 -3.74 -14.31
C LEU A 144 13.19 -5.07 -14.68
N VAL A 145 13.88 -5.70 -13.72
CA VAL A 145 14.36 -7.08 -13.81
C VAL A 145 13.39 -7.98 -13.07
N PHE A 146 12.83 -8.97 -13.73
CA PHE A 146 11.90 -9.92 -13.15
C PHE A 146 11.97 -11.29 -13.84
N GLU A 147 11.56 -12.32 -13.13
CA GLU A 147 11.38 -13.66 -13.70
C GLU A 147 10.05 -13.74 -14.45
N ASP A 148 10.06 -14.16 -15.69
CA ASP A 148 8.84 -14.42 -16.45
C ASP A 148 8.15 -15.68 -15.92
N PRO A 149 6.92 -15.56 -15.37
CA PRO A 149 6.23 -16.71 -14.76
C PRO A 149 5.88 -17.83 -15.77
N ALA A 150 5.88 -17.53 -17.06
CA ALA A 150 5.58 -18.52 -18.10
C ALA A 150 6.81 -19.35 -18.52
N THR A 151 8.00 -18.75 -18.48
CA THR A 151 9.24 -19.40 -18.97
C THR A 151 10.27 -19.66 -17.87
N GLY A 152 10.18 -18.99 -16.72
CA GLY A 152 11.18 -19.01 -15.66
C GLY A 152 12.47 -18.24 -16.01
N GLU A 153 12.49 -17.51 -17.12
CA GLU A 153 13.64 -16.73 -17.56
C GLU A 153 13.64 -15.32 -16.95
N LEU A 154 14.82 -14.81 -16.63
CA LEU A 154 14.98 -13.42 -16.26
C LEU A 154 14.76 -12.50 -17.46
N LYS A 155 13.88 -11.54 -17.31
CA LYS A 155 13.59 -10.49 -18.29
C LYS A 155 13.94 -9.11 -17.75
N THR A 156 14.38 -8.26 -18.65
CA THR A 156 14.58 -6.83 -18.38
C THR A 156 13.68 -6.05 -19.34
N GLU A 157 12.71 -5.31 -18.78
CA GLU A 157 11.79 -4.51 -19.60
C GLU A 157 11.83 -3.03 -19.19
N PRO A 158 11.88 -2.09 -20.17
CA PRO A 158 11.86 -0.66 -19.91
C PRO A 158 10.44 -0.19 -19.55
N PHE A 159 10.39 0.78 -18.61
CA PHE A 159 9.19 1.50 -18.21
C PHE A 159 9.49 3.00 -18.10
N ASP A 160 8.52 3.81 -18.43
CA ASP A 160 8.61 5.28 -18.35
C ASP A 160 8.22 5.77 -16.95
N LEU A 161 7.44 4.98 -16.20
CA LEU A 161 7.11 5.23 -14.80
C LEU A 161 6.97 3.90 -14.04
N ILE A 162 7.59 3.84 -12.86
CA ILE A 162 7.49 2.70 -11.93
C ILE A 162 6.87 3.20 -10.64
N VAL A 163 5.74 2.60 -10.26
CA VAL A 163 4.96 2.98 -9.08
C VAL A 163 5.08 1.91 -8.01
N LEU A 164 5.71 2.24 -6.91
CA LEU A 164 5.91 1.35 -5.77
C LEU A 164 4.69 1.36 -4.87
N ALA A 165 3.98 0.24 -4.78
CA ALA A 165 2.84 0.08 -3.88
C ALA A 165 3.33 -0.21 -2.46
N VAL A 166 3.63 0.86 -1.73
CA VAL A 166 4.19 0.81 -0.38
C VAL A 166 3.20 0.27 0.65
N GLY A 167 3.71 -0.51 1.59
CA GLY A 167 2.94 -1.11 2.67
C GLY A 167 2.67 -0.15 3.83
N MET A 168 1.96 -0.66 4.84
CA MET A 168 1.67 0.02 6.10
C MET A 168 2.68 -0.41 7.16
N LEU A 169 3.27 0.55 7.86
CA LEU A 169 4.04 0.36 9.09
C LEU A 169 3.21 0.80 10.30
N PRO A 170 3.56 0.34 11.52
CA PRO A 170 3.01 0.91 12.74
C PRO A 170 3.20 2.43 12.79
N PRO A 171 2.39 3.18 13.56
CA PRO A 171 2.65 4.58 13.80
C PRO A 171 4.04 4.83 14.38
N ALA A 172 4.71 5.88 13.97
CA ALA A 172 6.08 6.21 14.41
C ALA A 172 6.16 6.39 15.94
N ASP A 173 5.11 6.92 16.55
CA ASP A 173 4.97 7.16 17.99
C ASP A 173 4.42 5.96 18.77
N ALA A 174 4.23 4.81 18.14
CA ALA A 174 3.62 3.62 18.78
C ALA A 174 4.36 3.19 20.06
N ALA A 175 5.69 3.22 20.07
CA ALA A 175 6.50 2.82 21.23
C ALA A 175 6.32 3.79 22.40
N GLU A 176 6.31 5.10 22.14
CA GLU A 176 6.10 6.14 23.14
C GLU A 176 4.70 6.04 23.74
N LEU A 177 3.68 5.99 22.89
CA LEU A 177 2.29 5.85 23.31
C LEU A 177 2.03 4.55 24.07
N SER A 178 2.66 3.45 23.65
CA SER A 178 2.62 2.16 24.37
C SER A 178 3.08 2.31 25.82
N GLY A 179 4.22 2.99 26.03
CA GLY A 179 4.75 3.26 27.38
C GLY A 179 3.83 4.16 28.21
N LEU A 180 3.32 5.24 27.63
CA LEU A 180 2.45 6.18 28.31
C LEU A 180 1.08 5.56 28.70
N MET A 181 0.51 4.77 27.81
CA MET A 181 -0.81 4.16 27.99
C MET A 181 -0.76 2.78 28.64
N GLN A 182 0.43 2.20 28.81
CA GLN A 182 0.65 0.82 29.27
C GLN A 182 -0.10 -0.23 28.41
N ILE A 183 -0.16 0.02 27.10
CA ILE A 183 -0.71 -0.90 26.11
C ILE A 183 0.45 -1.64 25.46
N GLN A 184 0.37 -2.96 25.35
CA GLN A 184 1.41 -3.75 24.71
C GLN A 184 1.39 -3.58 23.20
N LEU A 185 2.58 -3.67 22.59
CA LEU A 185 2.73 -3.80 21.14
C LEU A 185 2.86 -5.28 20.76
N GLU A 186 2.33 -5.62 19.59
CA GLU A 186 2.67 -6.89 18.95
C GLU A 186 4.13 -6.91 18.46
N ARG A 187 4.64 -8.10 18.14
CA ARG A 187 5.99 -8.27 17.57
C ARG A 187 6.28 -7.36 16.36
N ARG A 188 5.25 -7.02 15.60
CA ARG A 188 5.32 -6.16 14.41
C ARG A 188 5.22 -4.66 14.70
N GLY A 189 5.10 -4.29 15.98
CA GLY A 189 5.03 -2.90 16.44
C GLY A 189 3.64 -2.26 16.43
N PHE A 190 2.59 -2.97 16.01
CA PHE A 190 1.21 -2.50 16.12
C PHE A 190 0.69 -2.67 17.55
N PHE A 191 -0.28 -1.83 17.96
CA PHE A 191 -0.89 -1.98 19.27
C PHE A 191 -1.64 -3.31 19.39
N GLN A 192 -1.42 -4.03 20.48
CA GLN A 192 -2.29 -5.14 20.84
C GLN A 192 -3.73 -4.64 21.02
N GLY A 193 -4.69 -5.42 20.49
CA GLY A 193 -6.08 -5.06 20.61
C GLY A 193 -6.53 -5.05 22.05
N THR A 194 -6.72 -3.85 22.60
CA THR A 194 -7.41 -3.66 23.86
C THR A 194 -8.79 -3.06 23.57
N ALA A 195 -9.82 -3.70 24.02
CA ALA A 195 -11.18 -3.20 23.95
C ALA A 195 -11.69 -2.96 25.36
N GLY A 196 -10.97 -2.11 26.13
CA GLY A 196 -11.27 -1.89 27.54
C GLY A 196 -11.12 -3.14 28.41
N GLU A 197 -10.27 -4.10 28.03
CA GLU A 197 -10.00 -5.32 28.76
C GLU A 197 -9.33 -5.00 30.11
N ASN A 198 -9.63 -5.80 31.13
CA ASN A 198 -9.07 -5.68 32.48
C ASN A 198 -9.23 -4.29 33.14
N GLY A 199 -10.30 -3.56 32.81
CA GLY A 199 -10.55 -2.22 33.37
C GLY A 199 -9.73 -1.10 32.73
N SER A 200 -8.99 -1.37 31.67
CA SER A 200 -8.27 -0.33 30.90
C SER A 200 -9.26 0.62 30.22
N PRO A 201 -9.06 1.96 30.32
CA PRO A 201 -9.89 2.92 29.62
C PRO A 201 -9.57 3.04 28.11
N PHE A 202 -8.55 2.33 27.62
CA PHE A 202 -8.07 2.45 26.25
C PHE A 202 -8.72 1.46 25.29
N TYR A 203 -9.07 1.95 24.11
CA TYR A 203 -9.64 1.19 22.99
C TYR A 203 -8.83 1.46 21.74
N THR A 204 -7.98 0.52 21.31
CA THR A 204 -7.20 0.65 20.09
C THR A 204 -8.03 0.26 18.87
N VAL A 205 -8.07 1.10 17.85
CA VAL A 205 -8.90 0.89 16.66
C VAL A 205 -8.17 1.32 15.37
N GLY A 206 -8.50 0.67 14.28
CA GLY A 206 -7.98 1.03 12.97
C GLY A 206 -6.57 0.52 12.68
N ALA A 207 -5.88 1.22 11.77
CA ALA A 207 -4.61 0.74 11.23
C ALA A 207 -3.45 0.76 12.23
N CYS A 208 -3.55 1.48 13.33
CA CYS A 208 -2.57 1.41 14.42
C CYS A 208 -2.56 0.06 15.15
N ARG A 209 -3.65 -0.71 15.04
CA ARG A 209 -3.79 -2.03 15.62
C ARG A 209 -3.29 -3.15 14.69
N ALA A 210 -3.55 -3.02 13.42
CA ALA A 210 -3.07 -3.91 12.36
C ALA A 210 -3.40 -3.29 11.00
N PRO A 211 -2.71 -3.66 9.92
CA PRO A 211 -3.09 -3.23 8.58
C PRO A 211 -4.57 -3.50 8.31
N ALA A 212 -5.31 -2.48 7.93
CA ALA A 212 -6.75 -2.56 7.69
C ALA A 212 -7.19 -1.58 6.60
N ASP A 213 -8.18 -1.99 5.81
CA ASP A 213 -8.88 -1.11 4.88
C ASP A 213 -9.95 -0.26 5.60
N ILE A 214 -10.51 0.73 4.90
CA ILE A 214 -11.55 1.61 5.46
C ILE A 214 -12.75 0.84 6.04
N PRO A 215 -13.34 -0.17 5.33
CA PRO A 215 -14.40 -0.99 5.89
C PRO A 215 -13.99 -1.76 7.16
N GLY A 216 -12.75 -2.28 7.20
CA GLY A 216 -12.18 -2.97 8.36
C GLY A 216 -12.04 -2.04 9.55
N THR A 217 -11.43 -0.87 9.34
CA THR A 217 -11.26 0.17 10.36
C THR A 217 -12.61 0.64 10.93
N ARG A 218 -13.60 0.87 10.07
CA ARG A 218 -14.95 1.23 10.50
C ARG A 218 -15.58 0.16 11.39
N ARG A 219 -15.48 -1.12 11.02
CA ARG A 219 -16.01 -2.22 11.87
C ARG A 219 -15.35 -2.26 13.22
N GLN A 220 -14.03 -2.09 13.29
CA GLN A 220 -13.28 -2.05 14.55
C GLN A 220 -13.74 -0.88 15.44
N ALA A 221 -13.92 0.31 14.87
CA ALA A 221 -14.42 1.46 15.61
C ALA A 221 -15.83 1.24 16.17
N MET A 222 -16.74 0.69 15.35
CA MET A 222 -18.11 0.37 15.79
C MET A 222 -18.12 -0.68 16.91
N ASP A 223 -17.30 -1.75 16.81
CA ASP A 223 -17.17 -2.77 17.85
C ASP A 223 -16.63 -2.17 19.17
N ALA A 224 -15.62 -1.31 19.09
CA ALA A 224 -15.05 -0.65 20.26
C ALA A 224 -16.08 0.24 20.98
N VAL A 225 -16.86 1.02 20.23
CA VAL A 225 -17.95 1.84 20.79
C VAL A 225 -19.03 0.98 21.42
N ALA A 226 -19.47 -0.10 20.74
CA ALA A 226 -20.47 -1.01 21.28
C ALA A 226 -20.01 -1.64 22.61
N ARG A 227 -18.75 -2.05 22.70
CA ARG A 227 -18.15 -2.59 23.94
C ARG A 227 -18.10 -1.55 25.06
N TYR A 228 -17.76 -0.30 24.73
CA TYR A 228 -17.78 0.78 25.71
C TYR A 228 -19.19 1.01 26.26
N LEU A 229 -20.19 1.16 25.41
CA LEU A 229 -21.58 1.39 25.83
C LEU A 229 -22.13 0.23 26.68
N SER A 230 -21.84 -1.02 26.29
CA SER A 230 -22.28 -2.19 27.06
C SER A 230 -21.69 -2.26 28.49
N LYS A 231 -20.48 -1.70 28.70
CA LYS A 231 -19.83 -1.61 30.02
C LYS A 231 -20.34 -0.43 30.84
N SER A 232 -20.72 0.65 30.18
CA SER A 232 -21.18 1.88 30.83
C SER A 232 -22.65 1.82 31.27
N GLY A 233 -23.37 0.73 30.95
CA GLY A 233 -24.77 0.54 31.33
C GLY A 233 -25.76 1.43 30.57
N VAL A 234 -25.33 1.97 29.42
CA VAL A 234 -26.13 2.82 28.52
C VAL A 234 -26.72 1.98 27.38
#